data_fb70b8ef38100624b82732b773c1be57
#
_entry.id   fb70b8ef38100624b82732b773c1be57
#
_cell.length_a   1.000
_cell.length_b   1.000
_cell.length_c   1.000
_cell.angle_alpha   90.00
_cell.angle_beta   90.00
_cell.angle_gamma   90.00
#
_symmetry.space_group_name_H-M   'P 1'
#
loop_
_entity.id
_entity.type
_entity.pdbx_description
1 polymer ?
#
loop_
_entity_poly.entity_id
_entity_poly.type
_entity_poly.pdbx_seq_one_letter_code
_entity_poly.pdbx_strand_id
1 'polypeptide(L)'
;MEIPEYSEMNYYVKGTECSDHQALSLPVLLGDFQETADKGAGDCGFDRTVVTSLNACWIILRMKVHIERLPLWREEFTIRTWSNGCEKLYFDREYEVYGSDGERIGCASSIWILADLNNHRPLIPGRIEGLSAPVVQREFLVFGERCPKFKSLPSEEVMKDKPVITKYAD
;
A
#
# COMPACT_ATOMS: atom_id res chain seq x y z
N MET A 1 -17.68 1.76 17.38
CA MET A 1 -16.39 1.03 17.39
C MET A 1 -15.32 2.07 17.42
N GLU A 2 -14.36 1.97 18.33
CA GLU A 2 -13.24 2.92 18.40
C GLU A 2 -12.28 2.61 17.25
N ILE A 3 -11.89 3.64 16.48
CA ILE A 3 -10.97 3.48 15.36
C ILE A 3 -9.55 3.45 15.92
N PRO A 4 -8.74 2.41 15.63
CA PRO A 4 -7.40 2.32 16.16
C PRO A 4 -6.47 3.36 15.52
N GLU A 5 -5.42 3.76 16.24
CA GLU A 5 -4.40 4.70 15.73
C GLU A 5 -3.67 4.17 14.49
N TYR A 6 -3.51 2.86 14.40
CA TYR A 6 -2.99 2.14 13.23
C TYR A 6 -3.59 0.74 13.17
N SER A 7 -3.54 0.14 12.00
CA SER A 7 -3.85 -1.28 11.77
C SER A 7 -2.56 -2.03 11.49
N GLU A 8 -2.48 -3.31 11.88
CA GLU A 8 -1.30 -4.12 11.60
C GLU A 8 -1.66 -5.54 11.16
N MET A 9 -0.77 -6.13 10.37
CA MET A 9 -0.81 -7.55 9.99
C MET A 9 0.57 -8.17 10.16
N ASN A 10 0.57 -9.42 10.63
CA ASN A 10 1.77 -10.24 10.76
C ASN A 10 1.89 -11.17 9.57
N TYR A 11 3.10 -11.29 9.05
CA TYR A 11 3.45 -12.09 7.89
C TYR A 11 4.58 -13.05 8.23
N TYR A 12 4.67 -14.11 7.43
CA TYR A 12 5.75 -15.10 7.51
C TYR A 12 6.26 -15.39 6.10
N VAL A 13 7.57 -15.28 5.89
CA VAL A 13 8.17 -15.44 4.56
C VAL A 13 8.26 -16.91 4.17
N LYS A 14 7.47 -17.32 3.16
CA LYS A 14 7.49 -18.68 2.60
C LYS A 14 8.56 -18.81 1.52
N GLY A 15 9.07 -20.04 1.31
CA GLY A 15 10.08 -20.28 0.29
C GLY A 15 9.66 -19.91 -1.13
N THR A 16 8.36 -20.03 -1.45
CA THR A 16 7.78 -19.64 -2.76
C THR A 16 7.70 -18.14 -3.00
N GLU A 17 7.90 -17.34 -1.95
CA GLU A 17 7.82 -15.89 -1.96
C GLU A 17 9.20 -15.22 -2.02
N CYS A 18 10.25 -16.05 -1.94
CA CYS A 18 11.64 -15.58 -1.92
C CYS A 18 12.20 -15.35 -3.33
N SER A 19 13.13 -14.38 -3.39
CA SER A 19 14.09 -14.25 -4.48
C SER A 19 15.22 -15.28 -4.36
N ASP A 20 16.14 -15.29 -5.31
CA ASP A 20 17.36 -16.08 -5.34
C ASP A 20 18.29 -15.82 -4.14
N HIS A 21 18.14 -14.70 -3.44
CA HIS A 21 18.88 -14.34 -2.22
C HIS A 21 18.20 -14.78 -0.93
N GLN A 22 17.21 -15.66 -0.98
CA GLN A 22 16.42 -16.11 0.18
C GLN A 22 15.74 -14.99 0.96
N ALA A 23 15.52 -13.86 0.34
CA ALA A 23 14.77 -12.74 0.88
C ALA A 23 13.39 -12.62 0.21
N LEU A 24 12.41 -12.09 0.93
CA LEU A 24 11.09 -11.80 0.39
C LEU A 24 11.21 -10.99 -0.91
N SER A 25 10.53 -11.41 -1.97
CA SER A 25 10.56 -10.68 -3.23
C SER A 25 9.76 -9.38 -3.11
N LEU A 26 10.26 -8.31 -3.74
CA LEU A 26 9.61 -7.01 -3.69
C LEU A 26 8.15 -7.02 -4.19
N PRO A 27 7.79 -7.74 -5.27
CA PRO A 27 6.39 -7.85 -5.69
C PRO A 27 5.46 -8.43 -4.62
N VAL A 28 5.93 -9.42 -3.83
CA VAL A 28 5.14 -9.99 -2.74
C VAL A 28 4.97 -8.96 -1.62
N LEU A 29 6.05 -8.30 -1.19
CA LEU A 29 5.97 -7.23 -0.19
C LEU A 29 5.00 -6.10 -0.61
N LEU A 30 4.99 -5.73 -1.89
CA LEU A 30 4.03 -4.75 -2.42
C LEU A 30 2.58 -5.26 -2.36
N GLY A 31 2.36 -6.56 -2.50
CA GLY A 31 1.07 -7.22 -2.25
C GLY A 31 0.68 -7.15 -0.77
N ASP A 32 1.60 -7.46 0.13
CA ASP A 32 1.37 -7.42 1.58
C ASP A 32 1.01 -6.00 2.07
N PHE A 33 1.61 -4.95 1.49
CA PHE A 33 1.17 -3.58 1.74
C PHE A 33 -0.30 -3.35 1.35
N GLN A 34 -0.76 -3.92 0.23
CA GLN A 34 -2.14 -3.76 -0.22
C GLN A 34 -3.12 -4.53 0.67
N GLU A 35 -2.77 -5.75 1.09
CA GLU A 35 -3.57 -6.53 2.04
C GLU A 35 -3.68 -5.81 3.40
N THR A 36 -2.57 -5.27 3.90
CA THR A 36 -2.59 -4.49 5.15
C THR A 36 -3.41 -3.20 4.99
N ALA A 37 -3.38 -2.59 3.79
CA ALA A 37 -4.21 -1.41 3.48
C ALA A 37 -5.70 -1.75 3.49
N ASP A 38 -6.10 -2.90 2.94
CA ASP A 38 -7.51 -3.35 2.93
C ASP A 38 -8.01 -3.57 4.35
N LYS A 39 -7.20 -4.24 5.21
CA LYS A 39 -7.50 -4.34 6.65
C LYS A 39 -7.67 -2.98 7.29
N GLY A 40 -6.72 -2.06 7.08
CA GLY A 40 -6.77 -0.70 7.65
C GLY A 40 -7.95 0.12 7.13
N ALA A 41 -8.36 -0.09 5.87
CA ALA A 41 -9.57 0.50 5.33
C ALA A 41 -10.82 -0.09 6.04
N GLY A 42 -10.82 -1.39 6.31
CA GLY A 42 -11.89 -2.06 7.07
C GLY A 42 -12.06 -1.52 8.47
N ASP A 43 -10.97 -1.31 9.19
CA ASP A 43 -10.97 -0.71 10.53
C ASP A 43 -11.54 0.72 10.53
N CYS A 44 -11.52 1.40 9.37
CA CYS A 44 -12.11 2.72 9.14
C CYS A 44 -13.51 2.67 8.49
N GLY A 45 -14.06 1.49 8.19
CA GLY A 45 -15.37 1.34 7.53
C GLY A 45 -15.34 1.54 6.00
N PHE A 46 -14.20 1.36 5.36
CA PHE A 46 -13.97 1.56 3.92
C PHE A 46 -13.41 0.32 3.22
N ASP A 47 -13.67 -0.88 3.73
CA ASP A 47 -13.19 -2.12 3.13
C ASP A 47 -13.73 -2.33 1.69
N ARG A 48 -13.15 -3.32 1.03
CA ARG A 48 -13.57 -3.69 -0.33
C ARG A 48 -15.06 -3.98 -0.43
N THR A 49 -15.66 -4.61 0.58
CA THR A 49 -17.10 -4.95 0.58
C THR A 49 -17.95 -3.70 0.56
N VAL A 50 -17.64 -2.74 1.44
CA VAL A 50 -18.36 -1.46 1.51
C VAL A 50 -18.24 -0.71 0.20
N VAL A 51 -17.01 -0.48 -0.30
CA VAL A 51 -16.83 0.32 -1.52
C VAL A 51 -17.41 -0.36 -2.75
N THR A 52 -17.38 -1.70 -2.85
CA THR A 52 -18.01 -2.44 -3.96
C THR A 52 -19.54 -2.33 -3.91
N SER A 53 -20.16 -2.33 -2.72
CA SER A 53 -21.60 -2.12 -2.57
C SER A 53 -22.05 -0.73 -3.05
N LEU A 54 -21.12 0.22 -3.07
CA LEU A 54 -21.32 1.57 -3.61
C LEU A 54 -20.92 1.70 -5.09
N ASN A 55 -20.76 0.57 -5.79
CA ASN A 55 -20.29 0.50 -7.17
C ASN A 55 -18.93 1.18 -7.41
N ALA A 56 -18.03 1.07 -6.43
CA ALA A 56 -16.70 1.67 -6.47
C ALA A 56 -15.61 0.62 -6.23
N CYS A 57 -14.37 0.97 -6.56
CA CYS A 57 -13.18 0.19 -6.21
C CYS A 57 -12.02 1.11 -5.81
N TRP A 58 -11.11 0.57 -5.01
CA TRP A 58 -9.86 1.22 -4.67
C TRP A 58 -8.85 1.09 -5.80
N ILE A 59 -8.20 2.20 -6.14
CA ILE A 59 -7.07 2.23 -7.07
C ILE A 59 -5.90 2.93 -6.41
N ILE A 60 -4.75 2.23 -6.35
CA ILE A 60 -3.49 2.84 -5.96
C ILE A 60 -2.93 3.66 -7.14
N LEU A 61 -2.66 4.94 -6.93
CA LEU A 61 -2.09 5.81 -7.95
C LEU A 61 -0.58 5.81 -7.95
N ARG A 62 0.00 5.76 -6.75
CA ARG A 62 1.45 5.77 -6.55
C ARG A 62 1.80 5.32 -5.14
N MET A 63 3.01 4.81 -5.01
CA MET A 63 3.60 4.43 -3.75
C MET A 63 5.09 4.80 -3.76
N LYS A 64 5.57 5.36 -2.66
CA LYS A 64 6.99 5.57 -2.37
C LYS A 64 7.36 4.56 -1.29
N VAL A 65 8.38 3.77 -1.56
CA VAL A 65 8.83 2.70 -0.64
C VAL A 65 10.31 2.91 -0.33
N HIS A 66 10.67 2.75 0.93
CA HIS A 66 12.06 2.68 1.39
C HIS A 66 12.23 1.42 2.22
N ILE A 67 13.16 0.55 1.81
CA ILE A 67 13.45 -0.70 2.48
C ILE A 67 14.94 -0.68 2.87
N GLU A 68 15.21 -0.80 4.14
CA GLU A 68 16.56 -0.91 4.69
C GLU A 68 17.08 -2.33 4.54
N ARG A 69 16.21 -3.32 4.79
CA ARG A 69 16.41 -4.73 4.49
C ARG A 69 15.10 -5.44 4.18
N LEU A 70 15.13 -6.44 3.34
CA LEU A 70 14.00 -7.34 3.12
C LEU A 70 13.96 -8.43 4.19
N PRO A 71 12.77 -8.86 4.65
CA PRO A 71 12.62 -10.04 5.50
C PRO A 71 13.18 -11.28 4.81
N LEU A 72 13.86 -12.15 5.58
CA LEU A 72 14.47 -13.36 5.07
C LEU A 72 13.52 -14.55 5.10
N TRP A 73 13.85 -15.60 4.38
CA TRP A 73 13.13 -16.87 4.43
C TRP A 73 12.92 -17.35 5.87
N ARG A 74 11.69 -17.72 6.20
CA ARG A 74 11.24 -18.11 7.54
C ARG A 74 11.23 -16.99 8.60
N GLU A 75 11.52 -15.77 8.22
CA GLU A 75 11.35 -14.63 9.12
C GLU A 75 9.88 -14.26 9.25
N GLU A 76 9.46 -13.90 10.45
CA GLU A 76 8.20 -13.21 10.70
C GLU A 76 8.45 -11.70 10.64
N PHE A 77 7.49 -10.97 10.09
CA PHE A 77 7.54 -9.51 10.04
C PHE A 77 6.14 -8.92 10.16
N THR A 78 6.08 -7.67 10.55
CA THR A 78 4.81 -6.95 10.75
C THR A 78 4.76 -5.72 9.86
N ILE A 79 3.64 -5.50 9.19
CA ILE A 79 3.34 -4.24 8.52
C ILE A 79 2.28 -3.50 9.32
N ARG A 80 2.57 -2.25 9.71
CA ARG A 80 1.63 -1.29 10.26
C ARG A 80 1.21 -0.32 9.20
N THR A 81 -0.04 0.12 9.24
CA THR A 81 -0.58 1.12 8.31
C THR A 81 -1.59 2.02 9.01
N TRP A 82 -1.67 3.27 8.55
CA TRP A 82 -2.67 4.23 9.02
C TRP A 82 -3.07 5.17 7.89
N SER A 83 -4.29 5.69 8.00
CA SER A 83 -4.83 6.71 7.11
C SER A 83 -4.48 8.10 7.63
N ASN A 84 -3.98 8.95 6.76
CA ASN A 84 -3.85 10.40 6.99
C ASN A 84 -5.05 11.18 6.45
N GLY A 85 -6.14 10.48 6.09
CA GLY A 85 -7.38 11.09 5.61
C GLY A 85 -7.42 11.23 4.09
N CYS A 86 -8.24 12.19 3.63
CA CYS A 86 -8.47 12.41 2.22
C CYS A 86 -8.48 13.90 1.89
N GLU A 87 -7.70 14.30 0.91
CA GLU A 87 -7.76 15.64 0.32
C GLU A 87 -8.42 15.57 -1.06
N LYS A 88 -9.61 16.18 -1.20
CA LYS A 88 -10.46 16.14 -2.40
C LYS A 88 -10.88 14.71 -2.77
N LEU A 89 -10.08 14.00 -3.56
CA LEU A 89 -10.31 12.62 -3.98
C LEU A 89 -9.12 11.69 -3.67
N TYR A 90 -8.06 12.23 -3.09
CA TYR A 90 -6.82 11.52 -2.81
C TYR A 90 -6.76 11.10 -1.35
N PHE A 91 -6.73 9.80 -1.11
CA PHE A 91 -6.55 9.22 0.21
C PHE A 91 -5.07 8.95 0.44
N ASP A 92 -4.56 9.44 1.55
CA ASP A 92 -3.18 9.24 1.97
C ASP A 92 -3.09 8.08 2.96
N ARG A 93 -2.12 7.19 2.75
CA ARG A 93 -1.87 6.06 3.63
C ARG A 93 -0.37 5.81 3.80
N GLU A 94 0.01 5.64 5.05
CA GLU A 94 1.38 5.44 5.48
C GLU A 94 1.57 4.01 5.99
N TYR A 95 2.84 3.54 5.94
CA TYR A 95 3.20 2.20 6.38
C TYR A 95 4.57 2.17 7.03
N GLU A 96 4.73 1.30 8.01
CA GLU A 96 6.01 0.89 8.58
C GLU A 96 6.11 -0.63 8.55
N VAL A 97 7.32 -1.14 8.29
CA VAL A 97 7.64 -2.57 8.29
C VAL A 97 8.61 -2.85 9.43
N TYR A 98 8.28 -3.83 10.25
CA TYR A 98 9.08 -4.24 11.40
C TYR A 98 9.52 -5.68 11.25
N GLY A 99 10.80 -5.95 11.52
CA GLY A 99 11.34 -7.31 11.59
C GLY A 99 10.88 -8.05 12.85
N SER A 100 11.24 -9.33 12.95
CA SER A 100 10.93 -10.19 14.10
C SER A 100 11.58 -9.72 15.42
N ASP A 101 12.63 -8.92 15.32
CA ASP A 101 13.30 -8.24 16.44
C ASP A 101 12.60 -6.97 16.92
N GLY A 102 11.53 -6.54 16.20
CA GLY A 102 10.79 -5.32 16.47
C GLY A 102 11.47 -4.05 15.93
N GLU A 103 12.59 -4.17 15.24
CA GLU A 103 13.23 -3.03 14.58
C GLU A 103 12.51 -2.69 13.26
N ARG A 104 12.41 -1.39 12.97
CA ARG A 104 11.86 -0.94 11.70
C ARG A 104 12.85 -1.22 10.57
N ILE A 105 12.42 -2.01 9.59
CA ILE A 105 13.21 -2.43 8.45
C ILE A 105 12.76 -1.78 7.13
N GLY A 106 11.73 -0.95 7.17
CA GLY A 106 11.27 -0.21 6.02
C GLY A 106 10.05 0.65 6.31
N CYS A 107 9.68 1.48 5.36
CA CYS A 107 8.48 2.29 5.39
C CYS A 107 7.95 2.58 3.97
N ALA A 108 6.68 2.96 3.88
CA ALA A 108 6.08 3.35 2.61
C ALA A 108 4.99 4.42 2.81
N SER A 109 4.74 5.18 1.75
CA SER A 109 3.64 6.13 1.66
C SER A 109 2.92 5.95 0.33
N SER A 110 1.60 5.99 0.32
CA SER A 110 0.80 5.75 -0.88
C SER A 110 -0.35 6.73 -1.02
N ILE A 111 -0.78 6.93 -2.28
CA ILE A 111 -1.95 7.71 -2.62
C ILE A 111 -2.95 6.82 -3.35
N TRP A 112 -4.18 6.84 -2.86
CA TRP A 112 -5.29 6.06 -3.39
C TRP A 112 -6.42 6.96 -3.85
N ILE A 113 -7.26 6.43 -4.74
CA ILE A 113 -8.55 7.01 -5.13
C ILE A 113 -9.64 5.93 -5.11
N LEU A 114 -10.88 6.38 -4.99
CA LEU A 114 -12.03 5.58 -5.36
C LEU A 114 -12.35 5.82 -6.84
N ALA A 115 -12.68 4.77 -7.57
CA ALA A 115 -13.12 4.83 -8.96
C ALA A 115 -14.46 4.12 -9.13
N ASP A 116 -15.31 4.66 -9.97
CA ASP A 116 -16.58 4.05 -10.37
C ASP A 116 -16.33 2.79 -11.22
N LEU A 117 -16.97 1.69 -10.87
CA LEU A 117 -16.79 0.39 -11.55
C LEU A 117 -17.31 0.36 -12.98
N ASN A 118 -18.28 1.23 -13.35
CA ASN A 118 -18.89 1.23 -14.68
C ASN A 118 -18.08 2.07 -15.68
N ASN A 119 -17.64 3.26 -15.25
CA ASN A 119 -17.02 4.23 -16.16
C ASN A 119 -15.55 4.52 -15.85
N HIS A 120 -15.00 3.90 -14.78
CA HIS A 120 -13.62 3.99 -14.30
C HIS A 120 -13.16 5.43 -13.98
N ARG A 121 -14.12 6.33 -13.71
CA ARG A 121 -13.79 7.71 -13.35
C ARG A 121 -13.54 7.84 -11.84
N PRO A 122 -12.60 8.69 -11.44
CA PRO A 122 -12.39 9.00 -10.03
C PRO A 122 -13.66 9.56 -9.39
N LEU A 123 -13.95 9.09 -8.19
CA LEU A 123 -15.08 9.53 -7.38
C LEU A 123 -14.60 10.51 -6.30
N ILE A 124 -15.45 11.49 -5.99
CA ILE A 124 -15.22 12.42 -4.87
C ILE A 124 -15.94 11.84 -3.66
N PRO A 125 -15.22 11.44 -2.59
CA PRO A 125 -15.80 10.74 -1.44
C PRO A 125 -17.03 11.44 -0.84
N GLY A 126 -16.96 12.74 -0.63
CA GLY A 126 -18.08 13.53 -0.09
C GLY A 126 -19.33 13.63 -0.98
N ARG A 127 -19.32 13.03 -2.17
CA ARG A 127 -20.45 12.95 -3.09
C ARG A 127 -21.02 11.54 -3.23
N ILE A 128 -20.43 10.56 -2.54
CA ILE A 128 -20.89 9.17 -2.57
C ILE A 128 -21.89 9.01 -1.42
N GLU A 129 -23.16 8.80 -1.78
CA GLU A 129 -24.20 8.52 -0.80
C GLU A 129 -23.88 7.20 -0.05
N GLY A 130 -24.00 7.19 1.27
CA GLY A 130 -23.71 6.03 2.09
C GLY A 130 -22.22 5.83 2.45
N LEU A 131 -21.31 6.63 1.89
CA LEU A 131 -19.91 6.58 2.28
C LEU A 131 -19.67 7.49 3.50
N SER A 132 -19.07 6.94 4.54
CA SER A 132 -18.65 7.70 5.73
C SER A 132 -17.60 8.76 5.38
N ALA A 133 -17.44 9.77 6.21
CA ALA A 133 -16.35 10.73 6.04
C ALA A 133 -14.99 10.02 6.18
N PRO A 134 -14.00 10.35 5.33
CA PRO A 134 -12.65 9.82 5.46
C PRO A 134 -12.06 10.08 6.86
N VAL A 135 -11.42 9.07 7.42
CA VAL A 135 -10.88 9.10 8.77
C VAL A 135 -9.39 9.37 8.73
N VAL A 136 -8.92 10.24 9.61
CA VAL A 136 -7.51 10.37 9.97
C VAL A 136 -7.28 9.49 11.20
N GLN A 137 -6.46 8.43 11.04
CA GLN A 137 -6.06 7.58 12.15
C GLN A 137 -4.86 8.18 12.89
N ARG A 138 -3.91 8.72 12.13
CA ARG A 138 -2.68 9.31 12.68
C ARG A 138 -2.13 10.39 11.74
N GLU A 139 -1.80 11.55 12.29
CA GLU A 139 -1.18 12.67 11.56
C GLU A 139 0.36 12.53 11.52
N PHE A 140 0.85 11.44 10.95
CA PHE A 140 2.29 11.20 10.83
C PHE A 140 2.64 10.75 9.41
N LEU A 141 3.63 11.39 8.80
CA LEU A 141 4.16 11.10 7.47
C LEU A 141 5.54 10.46 7.61
N VAL A 142 5.69 9.19 7.20
CA VAL A 142 6.94 8.41 7.37
C VAL A 142 8.15 9.02 6.67
N PHE A 143 7.91 9.84 5.63
CA PHE A 143 8.96 10.54 4.89
C PHE A 143 9.04 12.04 5.25
N GLY A 144 8.27 12.52 6.25
CA GLY A 144 8.17 13.96 6.56
C GLY A 144 7.44 14.79 5.48
N GLU A 145 7.04 14.17 4.39
CA GLU A 145 6.31 14.77 3.27
C GLU A 145 5.27 13.79 2.71
N ARG A 146 4.24 14.31 2.08
CA ARG A 146 3.23 13.52 1.36
C ARG A 146 3.88 12.79 0.18
N CYS A 147 3.39 11.58 -0.16
CA CYS A 147 3.89 10.81 -1.31
C CYS A 147 3.94 11.68 -2.57
N PRO A 148 5.13 11.94 -3.14
CA PRO A 148 5.32 12.91 -4.21
C PRO A 148 4.68 12.45 -5.52
N LYS A 149 4.33 13.41 -6.38
CA LYS A 149 3.97 13.10 -7.77
C LYS A 149 5.23 12.71 -8.54
N PHE A 150 5.09 11.74 -9.43
CA PHE A 150 6.16 11.44 -10.38
C PHE A 150 6.43 12.68 -11.26
N LYS A 151 7.67 13.08 -11.31
CA LYS A 151 8.13 14.01 -12.35
C LYS A 151 8.41 13.19 -13.60
N SER A 152 8.02 13.70 -14.77
CA SER A 152 8.45 13.10 -16.04
C SER A 152 9.98 13.13 -16.08
N LEU A 153 10.61 11.97 -16.20
CA LEU A 153 12.04 11.91 -16.47
C LEU A 153 12.29 12.43 -17.90
N PRO A 154 13.39 13.15 -18.14
CA PRO A 154 13.85 13.42 -19.50
C PRO A 154 13.93 12.11 -20.29
N SER A 155 13.53 12.12 -21.57
CA SER A 155 13.51 10.93 -22.42
C SER A 155 14.84 10.19 -22.52
N GLU A 156 15.93 10.89 -22.25
CA GLU A 156 17.32 10.40 -22.26
C GLU A 156 17.66 9.58 -20.99
N GLU A 157 16.94 9.81 -19.88
CA GLU A 157 17.14 9.10 -18.61
C GLU A 157 16.22 7.88 -18.45
N VAL A 158 15.30 7.65 -19.39
CA VAL A 158 14.43 6.48 -19.36
C VAL A 158 15.22 5.28 -19.86
N MET A 159 15.75 4.48 -18.94
CA MET A 159 16.28 3.16 -19.27
C MET A 159 15.14 2.29 -19.78
N LYS A 160 15.19 1.92 -21.05
CA LYS A 160 14.33 0.88 -21.64
C LYS A 160 14.89 -0.47 -21.25
N ASP A 161 14.68 -0.86 -20.01
CA ASP A 161 15.02 -2.22 -19.59
C ASP A 161 14.04 -3.19 -20.23
N LYS A 162 14.54 -4.12 -21.02
CA LYS A 162 13.73 -5.22 -21.51
C LYS A 162 13.59 -6.21 -20.36
N PRO A 163 12.37 -6.64 -20.01
CA PRO A 163 12.22 -7.66 -18.99
C PRO A 163 13.02 -8.89 -19.41
N VAL A 164 13.98 -9.29 -18.60
CA VAL A 164 14.69 -10.56 -18.78
C VAL A 164 13.70 -11.64 -18.39
N ILE A 165 13.07 -12.26 -19.39
CA ILE A 165 12.30 -13.49 -19.19
C ILE A 165 13.33 -14.59 -18.95
N THR A 166 13.60 -14.91 -17.69
CA THR A 166 14.27 -16.16 -17.34
C THR A 166 13.36 -17.29 -17.78
N LYS A 167 13.68 -17.93 -18.90
CA LYS A 167 13.10 -19.23 -19.24
C LYS A 167 13.59 -20.19 -18.16
N TYR A 168 12.67 -20.69 -17.32
CA TYR A 168 12.95 -21.89 -16.57
C TYR A 168 13.24 -22.96 -17.62
N ALA A 169 14.45 -23.48 -17.62
CA ALA A 169 14.78 -24.66 -18.42
C ALA A 169 13.95 -25.83 -17.85
N ASP A 170 13.22 -26.51 -18.74
CA ASP A 170 12.50 -27.74 -18.43
C ASP A 170 13.46 -28.84 -17.94
#